data_e5f55721eda2496f1b9eba8e575d65ea
#
_entry.id   e5f55721eda2496f1b9eba8e575d65ea
#
_cell.length_a   1.000
_cell.length_b   1.000
_cell.length_c   1.000
_cell.angle_alpha   90.00
_cell.angle_beta   90.00
_cell.angle_gamma   90.00
#
_symmetry.space_group_name_H-M   'P 1'
#
loop_
_entity.id
_entity.type
_entity.pdbx_description
1 polymer ?
#
loop_
_entity_poly.entity_id
_entity_poly.type
_entity_poly.pdbx_seq_one_letter_code
_entity_poly.pdbx_strand_id
1 'polypeptide(L)'
;TNGSIADVAVVWAKDDDDVIRGFLLEKGMDGFSSNDIHGKLSLRASITSELAMVNVHVPDSARLPGVEGMKGPLSCLTQARYGIAWGMTGCAADCYQTALKYAKERKQFSKPIAGYQLTQAKFTEMLTRITEAQLMVLRLGRMKDAGTMNFHQVSMAKRNNCAMARDIAKTAREILGANGVTLDYSPIRHLANIE
;
A
#
# COMPACT_ATOMS: atom_id res chain seq x y z
N THR A 1 -4.70 -3.30 11.39
CA THR A 1 -5.80 -2.94 10.50
C THR A 1 -7.08 -3.60 10.96
N ASN A 2 -8.18 -2.83 10.98
CA ASN A 2 -9.54 -3.29 11.31
C ASN A 2 -9.70 -3.83 12.74
N GLY A 3 -8.84 -3.50 13.69
CA GLY A 3 -8.87 -4.10 15.03
C GLY A 3 -10.20 -3.96 15.76
N SER A 4 -10.88 -2.81 15.66
CA SER A 4 -12.17 -2.57 16.32
C SER A 4 -13.38 -3.25 15.64
N ILE A 5 -13.27 -3.58 14.34
CA ILE A 5 -14.36 -4.18 13.56
C ILE A 5 -14.10 -5.65 13.19
N ALA A 6 -12.90 -6.15 13.42
CA ALA A 6 -12.55 -7.54 13.15
C ALA A 6 -13.17 -8.47 14.21
N ASP A 7 -13.66 -9.62 13.77
CA ASP A 7 -14.15 -10.67 14.67
C ASP A 7 -13.00 -11.55 15.16
N VAL A 8 -11.93 -11.64 14.38
CA VAL A 8 -10.75 -12.47 14.67
C VAL A 8 -9.46 -11.69 14.38
N ALA A 9 -8.49 -11.82 15.26
CA ALA A 9 -7.14 -11.28 15.09
C ALA A 9 -6.10 -12.43 15.02
N VAL A 10 -5.15 -12.31 14.09
CA VAL A 10 -3.97 -13.17 14.07
C VAL A 10 -2.87 -12.50 14.88
N VAL A 11 -2.39 -13.17 15.91
CA VAL A 11 -1.35 -12.68 16.80
C VAL A 11 -0.12 -13.59 16.73
N TRP A 12 1.04 -12.98 16.61
CA TRP A 12 2.32 -13.66 16.65
C TRP A 12 2.95 -13.45 18.03
N ALA A 13 3.17 -14.54 18.75
CA ALA A 13 3.75 -14.51 20.10
C ALA A 13 4.73 -15.69 20.28
N LYS A 14 5.65 -15.55 21.23
CA LYS A 14 6.52 -16.64 21.64
C LYS A 14 5.76 -17.56 22.59
N ASP A 15 5.95 -18.86 22.41
CA ASP A 15 5.50 -19.88 23.36
C ASP A 15 6.55 -20.08 24.49
N ASP A 16 6.31 -21.04 25.39
CA ASP A 16 7.19 -21.34 26.53
C ASP A 16 8.58 -21.83 26.11
N ASP A 17 8.71 -22.34 24.88
CA ASP A 17 9.99 -22.75 24.29
C ASP A 17 10.72 -21.59 23.56
N ASP A 18 10.26 -20.32 23.73
CA ASP A 18 10.78 -19.12 23.06
C ASP A 18 10.63 -19.15 21.53
N VAL A 19 9.74 -19.99 21.02
CA VAL A 19 9.47 -20.14 19.59
C VAL A 19 8.25 -19.30 19.18
N ILE A 20 8.39 -18.51 18.12
CA ILE A 20 7.27 -17.70 17.58
C ILE A 20 6.23 -18.64 16.96
N ARG A 21 4.98 -18.49 17.42
CA ARG A 21 3.78 -19.18 16.93
C ARG A 21 2.73 -18.17 16.51
N GLY A 22 1.76 -18.62 15.73
CA GLY A 22 0.59 -17.83 15.40
C GLY A 22 -0.63 -18.30 16.20
N PHE A 23 -1.42 -17.36 16.69
CA PHE A 23 -2.63 -17.64 17.46
C PHE A 23 -3.80 -16.83 16.87
N LEU A 24 -5.00 -17.42 16.95
CA LEU A 24 -6.25 -16.75 16.63
C LEU A 24 -6.90 -16.26 17.91
N LEU A 25 -7.08 -14.94 18.01
CA LEU A 25 -7.83 -14.32 19.10
C LEU A 25 -9.19 -13.87 18.57
N GLU A 26 -10.25 -14.19 19.31
CA GLU A 26 -11.60 -13.79 18.96
C GLU A 26 -12.00 -12.51 19.70
N LYS A 27 -12.82 -11.70 19.07
CA LYS A 27 -13.41 -10.51 19.68
C LYS A 27 -14.22 -10.91 20.92
N GLY A 28 -13.98 -10.21 22.04
CA GLY A 28 -14.67 -10.48 23.30
C GLY A 28 -13.97 -11.48 24.22
N MET A 29 -12.79 -12.00 23.85
CA MET A 29 -11.96 -12.76 24.80
C MET A 29 -11.58 -11.88 25.99
N ASP A 30 -11.60 -12.45 27.19
CA ASP A 30 -11.20 -11.74 28.40
C ASP A 30 -9.75 -11.25 28.30
N GLY A 31 -9.55 -9.98 28.63
CA GLY A 31 -8.25 -9.32 28.54
C GLY A 31 -7.82 -8.87 27.12
N PHE A 32 -8.62 -9.14 26.08
CA PHE A 32 -8.36 -8.66 24.71
C PHE A 32 -9.23 -7.45 24.39
N SER A 33 -8.59 -6.34 24.03
CA SER A 33 -9.27 -5.10 23.65
C SER A 33 -8.60 -4.42 22.47
N SER A 34 -9.35 -3.54 21.79
CA SER A 34 -8.84 -2.74 20.67
C SER A 34 -9.28 -1.29 20.79
N ASN A 35 -8.35 -0.36 20.51
CA ASN A 35 -8.60 1.09 20.50
C ASN A 35 -8.19 1.67 19.16
N ASP A 36 -9.07 2.48 18.54
CA ASP A 36 -8.80 3.07 17.24
C ASP A 36 -7.81 4.23 17.33
N ILE A 37 -6.90 4.27 16.38
CA ILE A 37 -5.98 5.38 16.17
C ILE A 37 -6.65 6.39 15.25
N HIS A 38 -7.03 7.53 15.79
CA HIS A 38 -7.66 8.64 15.08
C HIS A 38 -6.64 9.64 14.53
N GLY A 39 -7.12 10.52 13.64
CA GLY A 39 -6.32 11.66 13.16
C GLY A 39 -5.29 11.33 12.08
N LYS A 40 -5.33 10.16 11.45
CA LYS A 40 -4.46 9.85 10.31
C LYS A 40 -4.77 10.74 9.11
N LEU A 41 -3.75 11.25 8.43
CA LEU A 41 -3.87 11.94 7.14
C LEU A 41 -3.88 10.99 5.96
N SER A 42 -3.29 9.81 6.12
CA SER A 42 -3.15 8.78 5.09
C SER A 42 -4.06 7.59 5.38
N LEU A 43 -4.50 6.91 4.33
CA LEU A 43 -5.35 5.70 4.43
C LEU A 43 -6.53 5.88 5.40
N ARG A 44 -7.24 6.99 5.29
CA ARG A 44 -8.30 7.40 6.23
C ARG A 44 -9.49 6.44 6.26
N ALA A 45 -9.75 5.75 5.15
CA ALA A 45 -10.79 4.72 5.09
C ALA A 45 -10.35 3.37 5.69
N SER A 46 -9.07 3.20 6.02
CA SER A 46 -8.54 2.00 6.66
C SER A 46 -8.49 2.22 8.16
N ILE A 47 -9.35 1.54 8.90
CA ILE A 47 -9.36 1.58 10.36
C ILE A 47 -8.05 0.97 10.86
N THR A 48 -7.35 1.71 11.72
CA THR A 48 -6.11 1.28 12.36
C THR A 48 -6.32 1.30 13.86
N SER A 49 -6.00 0.20 14.53
CA SER A 49 -6.25 0.05 15.97
C SER A 49 -5.01 -0.48 16.67
N GLU A 50 -4.82 -0.07 17.89
CA GLU A 50 -3.95 -0.73 18.85
C GLU A 50 -4.71 -1.95 19.42
N LEU A 51 -4.03 -3.09 19.53
CA LEU A 51 -4.55 -4.29 20.17
C LEU A 51 -3.86 -4.45 21.52
N ALA A 52 -4.61 -4.42 22.61
CA ALA A 52 -4.09 -4.65 23.95
C ALA A 52 -4.49 -6.06 24.43
N MET A 53 -3.50 -6.77 24.98
CA MET A 53 -3.64 -8.12 25.50
C MET A 53 -3.09 -8.16 26.92
N VAL A 54 -3.96 -8.41 27.89
CA VAL A 54 -3.62 -8.50 29.31
C VAL A 54 -4.10 -9.85 29.85
N ASN A 55 -3.19 -10.76 30.08
CA ASN A 55 -3.49 -12.12 30.59
C ASN A 55 -4.53 -12.86 29.74
N VAL A 56 -4.52 -12.69 28.43
CA VAL A 56 -5.44 -13.38 27.52
C VAL A 56 -5.09 -14.86 27.47
N HIS A 57 -6.04 -15.71 27.85
CA HIS A 57 -5.88 -17.15 27.74
C HIS A 57 -6.33 -17.63 26.35
N VAL A 58 -5.41 -18.29 25.62
CA VAL A 58 -5.65 -18.81 24.28
C VAL A 58 -5.52 -20.33 24.29
N PRO A 59 -6.58 -21.10 23.92
CA PRO A 59 -6.52 -22.55 23.89
C PRO A 59 -5.61 -23.05 22.76
N ASP A 60 -5.01 -24.23 22.91
CA ASP A 60 -4.15 -24.84 21.88
C ASP A 60 -4.85 -25.01 20.52
N SER A 61 -6.16 -25.18 20.51
CA SER A 61 -6.97 -25.27 19.28
C SER A 61 -6.95 -23.98 18.44
N ALA A 62 -6.64 -22.84 19.05
CA ALA A 62 -6.50 -21.55 18.36
C ALA A 62 -5.09 -21.30 17.80
N ARG A 63 -4.15 -22.22 18.03
CA ARG A 63 -2.81 -22.17 17.48
C ARG A 63 -2.83 -22.53 15.99
N LEU A 64 -2.21 -21.70 15.17
CA LEU A 64 -2.10 -21.93 13.73
C LEU A 64 -1.18 -23.15 13.45
N PRO A 65 -1.67 -24.17 12.72
CA PRO A 65 -0.87 -25.35 12.42
C PRO A 65 0.29 -25.02 11.47
N GLY A 66 1.41 -25.73 11.63
CA GLY A 66 2.55 -25.62 10.73
C GLY A 66 3.32 -24.30 10.76
N VAL A 67 3.05 -23.45 11.76
CA VAL A 67 3.74 -22.17 11.94
C VAL A 67 4.79 -22.30 13.04
N GLU A 68 6.04 -22.06 12.66
CA GLU A 68 7.18 -22.11 13.56
C GLU A 68 8.20 -21.04 13.20
N GLY A 69 8.57 -20.23 14.20
CA GLY A 69 9.52 -19.14 14.07
C GLY A 69 9.04 -18.01 13.17
N MET A 70 9.98 -17.20 12.68
CA MET A 70 9.71 -16.01 11.86
C MET A 70 9.15 -16.32 10.46
N LYS A 71 9.16 -17.56 10.00
CA LYS A 71 8.68 -17.93 8.66
C LYS A 71 7.19 -17.57 8.48
N GLY A 72 6.37 -17.76 9.51
CA GLY A 72 4.95 -17.41 9.50
C GLY A 72 4.72 -15.92 9.19
N PRO A 73 5.11 -15.00 10.10
CA PRO A 73 4.91 -13.57 9.90
C PRO A 73 5.59 -13.04 8.64
N LEU A 74 6.82 -13.50 8.31
CA LEU A 74 7.52 -13.05 7.10
C LEU A 74 6.84 -13.49 5.81
N SER A 75 6.17 -14.64 5.78
CA SER A 75 5.40 -15.08 4.61
C SER A 75 4.20 -14.16 4.36
N CYS A 76 3.47 -13.76 5.41
CA CYS A 76 2.38 -12.78 5.32
C CYS A 76 2.89 -11.44 4.80
N LEU A 77 4.01 -10.95 5.33
CA LEU A 77 4.62 -9.69 4.87
C LEU A 77 5.07 -9.76 3.40
N THR A 78 5.53 -10.91 2.93
CA THR A 78 5.90 -11.08 1.51
C THR A 78 4.67 -10.94 0.60
N GLN A 79 3.53 -11.54 0.97
CA GLN A 79 2.28 -11.39 0.22
C GLN A 79 1.76 -9.95 0.25
N ALA A 80 1.81 -9.29 1.41
CA ALA A 80 1.43 -7.88 1.55
C ALA A 80 2.28 -6.97 0.66
N ARG A 81 3.60 -7.13 0.65
CA ARG A 81 4.52 -6.37 -0.21
C ARG A 81 4.25 -6.61 -1.69
N TYR A 82 3.92 -7.85 -2.08
CA TYR A 82 3.53 -8.19 -3.43
C TYR A 82 2.28 -7.41 -3.87
N GLY A 83 1.22 -7.41 -3.04
CA GLY A 83 0.00 -6.65 -3.32
C GLY A 83 0.24 -5.15 -3.43
N ILE A 84 1.07 -4.57 -2.54
CA ILE A 84 1.44 -3.15 -2.61
C ILE A 84 2.21 -2.84 -3.90
N ALA A 85 3.16 -3.70 -4.31
CA ALA A 85 3.90 -3.47 -5.55
C ALA A 85 2.98 -3.34 -6.77
N TRP A 86 1.90 -4.11 -6.85
CA TRP A 86 0.86 -4.00 -7.88
C TRP A 86 0.01 -2.75 -7.69
N GLY A 87 -0.51 -2.50 -6.50
CA GLY A 87 -1.39 -1.37 -6.21
C GLY A 87 -0.80 -0.01 -6.55
N MET A 88 0.52 0.14 -6.40
CA MET A 88 1.22 1.39 -6.71
C MET A 88 1.22 1.71 -8.21
N THR A 89 1.16 0.73 -9.10
CA THR A 89 1.02 0.98 -10.55
C THR A 89 -0.34 1.59 -10.88
N GLY A 90 -1.40 1.14 -10.20
CA GLY A 90 -2.75 1.71 -10.33
C GLY A 90 -2.84 3.13 -9.80
N CYS A 91 -2.26 3.39 -8.62
CA CYS A 91 -2.14 4.73 -8.06
C CYS A 91 -1.46 5.71 -9.02
N ALA A 92 -0.33 5.32 -9.58
CA ALA A 92 0.42 6.15 -10.53
C ALA A 92 -0.36 6.39 -11.83
N ALA A 93 -1.05 5.38 -12.35
CA ALA A 93 -1.87 5.50 -13.56
C ALA A 93 -3.04 6.48 -13.36
N ASP A 94 -3.72 6.44 -12.21
CA ASP A 94 -4.79 7.39 -11.89
C ASP A 94 -4.27 8.83 -11.80
N CYS A 95 -3.15 9.03 -11.11
CA CYS A 95 -2.50 10.34 -11.04
C CYS A 95 -2.13 10.88 -12.42
N TYR A 96 -1.55 10.03 -13.27
CA TYR A 96 -1.19 10.37 -14.65
C TYR A 96 -2.42 10.78 -15.47
N GLN A 97 -3.47 9.96 -15.46
CA GLN A 97 -4.68 10.21 -16.24
C GLN A 97 -5.39 11.48 -15.78
N THR A 98 -5.51 11.69 -14.46
CA THR A 98 -6.11 12.89 -13.88
C THR A 98 -5.36 14.15 -14.31
N ALA A 99 -4.03 14.15 -14.18
CA ALA A 99 -3.20 15.28 -14.60
C ALA A 99 -3.26 15.53 -16.12
N LEU A 100 -3.27 14.46 -16.93
CA LEU A 100 -3.33 14.56 -18.39
C LEU A 100 -4.66 15.15 -18.87
N LYS A 101 -5.78 14.71 -18.30
CA LYS A 101 -7.11 15.27 -18.58
C LYS A 101 -7.13 16.75 -18.27
N TYR A 102 -6.73 17.13 -17.07
CA TYR A 102 -6.67 18.53 -16.66
C TYR A 102 -5.77 19.37 -17.58
N ALA A 103 -4.58 18.88 -17.91
CA ALA A 103 -3.64 19.62 -18.75
C ALA A 103 -4.13 19.85 -20.19
N LYS A 104 -5.00 18.97 -20.72
CA LYS A 104 -5.64 19.15 -22.03
C LYS A 104 -6.75 20.20 -21.98
N GLU A 105 -7.43 20.38 -20.86
CA GLU A 105 -8.56 21.29 -20.69
C GLU A 105 -8.11 22.68 -20.21
N ARG A 106 -7.16 22.73 -19.26
CA ARG A 106 -6.67 23.99 -18.68
C ARG A 106 -5.85 24.78 -19.67
N LYS A 107 -6.28 26.00 -19.94
CA LYS A 107 -5.58 26.94 -20.82
C LYS A 107 -4.82 27.99 -20.02
N GLN A 108 -3.61 28.30 -20.45
CA GLN A 108 -2.80 29.45 -20.03
C GLN A 108 -2.08 29.99 -21.27
N PHE A 109 -1.95 31.33 -21.38
CA PHE A 109 -1.38 31.99 -22.54
C PHE A 109 -1.99 31.50 -23.87
N SER A 110 -3.34 31.41 -23.89
CA SER A 110 -4.17 31.08 -25.04
C SER A 110 -4.13 29.63 -25.54
N LYS A 111 -3.43 28.72 -24.89
CA LYS A 111 -3.38 27.29 -25.29
C LYS A 111 -3.44 26.35 -24.10
N PRO A 112 -3.85 25.08 -24.30
CA PRO A 112 -3.80 24.06 -23.25
C PRO A 112 -2.39 23.92 -22.66
N ILE A 113 -2.28 23.73 -21.34
CA ILE A 113 -0.96 23.57 -20.70
C ILE A 113 -0.23 22.29 -21.15
N ALA A 114 -0.95 21.27 -21.65
CA ALA A 114 -0.37 20.10 -22.31
C ALA A 114 0.42 20.44 -23.59
N GLY A 115 0.22 21.63 -24.18
CA GLY A 115 0.94 22.09 -25.36
C GLY A 115 2.35 22.65 -25.09
N TYR A 116 2.80 22.70 -23.83
CA TYR A 116 4.12 23.20 -23.45
C TYR A 116 5.10 22.05 -23.26
N GLN A 117 6.32 22.17 -23.82
CA GLN A 117 7.32 21.13 -23.80
C GLN A 117 7.72 20.68 -22.37
N LEU A 118 7.80 21.61 -21.40
CA LEU A 118 8.07 21.26 -20.01
C LEU A 118 6.99 20.36 -19.40
N THR A 119 5.72 20.57 -19.78
CA THR A 119 4.62 19.72 -19.34
C THR A 119 4.65 18.37 -20.05
N GLN A 120 4.95 18.36 -21.35
CA GLN A 120 5.10 17.13 -22.14
C GLN A 120 6.23 16.24 -21.62
N ALA A 121 7.37 16.84 -21.26
CA ALA A 121 8.48 16.11 -20.67
C ALA A 121 8.09 15.41 -19.36
N LYS A 122 7.31 16.09 -18.48
CA LYS A 122 6.77 15.47 -17.26
C LYS A 122 5.89 14.25 -17.58
N PHE A 123 4.98 14.36 -18.54
CA PHE A 123 4.13 13.24 -18.93
C PHE A 123 4.89 12.08 -19.55
N THR A 124 5.91 12.37 -20.35
CA THR A 124 6.78 11.32 -20.93
C THR A 124 7.49 10.53 -19.82
N GLU A 125 8.09 11.23 -18.86
CA GLU A 125 8.77 10.61 -17.73
C GLU A 125 7.80 9.77 -16.88
N MET A 126 6.63 10.33 -16.55
CA MET A 126 5.60 9.60 -15.78
C MET A 126 5.17 8.32 -16.50
N LEU A 127 4.88 8.38 -17.80
CA LEU A 127 4.42 7.23 -18.58
C LEU A 127 5.51 6.16 -18.70
N THR A 128 6.75 6.55 -18.93
CA THR A 128 7.89 5.63 -19.00
C THR A 128 8.02 4.86 -17.69
N ARG A 129 8.05 5.54 -16.56
CA ARG A 129 8.19 4.91 -15.24
C ARG A 129 7.00 4.01 -14.87
N ILE A 130 5.77 4.39 -15.25
CA ILE A 130 4.60 3.53 -15.07
C ILE A 130 4.76 2.23 -15.87
N THR A 131 5.19 2.34 -17.14
CA THR A 131 5.38 1.18 -18.02
C THR A 131 6.45 0.23 -17.47
N GLU A 132 7.59 0.76 -17.02
CA GLU A 132 8.65 -0.03 -16.37
C GLU A 132 8.14 -0.76 -15.12
N ALA A 133 7.39 -0.06 -14.26
CA ALA A 133 6.81 -0.65 -13.06
C ALA A 133 5.78 -1.74 -13.38
N GLN A 134 4.94 -1.55 -14.40
CA GLN A 134 3.97 -2.55 -14.85
C GLN A 134 4.67 -3.81 -15.40
N LEU A 135 5.73 -3.66 -16.19
CA LEU A 135 6.53 -4.79 -16.68
C LEU A 135 7.20 -5.55 -15.53
N MET A 136 7.71 -4.82 -14.53
CA MET A 136 8.32 -5.42 -13.33
C MET A 136 7.32 -6.28 -12.57
N VAL A 137 6.11 -5.77 -12.26
CA VAL A 137 5.11 -6.54 -11.50
C VAL A 137 4.51 -7.67 -12.33
N LEU A 138 4.36 -7.50 -13.64
CA LEU A 138 3.95 -8.58 -14.54
C LEU A 138 4.97 -9.73 -14.53
N ARG A 139 6.27 -9.42 -14.60
CA ARG A 139 7.33 -10.42 -14.47
C ARG A 139 7.27 -11.10 -13.12
N LEU A 140 7.10 -10.32 -12.04
CA LEU A 140 6.98 -10.85 -10.68
C LEU A 140 5.77 -11.77 -10.54
N GLY A 141 4.63 -11.43 -11.14
CA GLY A 141 3.43 -12.28 -11.16
C GLY A 141 3.69 -13.62 -11.84
N ARG A 142 4.29 -13.60 -13.03
CA ARG A 142 4.67 -14.84 -13.74
C ARG A 142 5.63 -15.71 -12.94
N MET A 143 6.57 -15.11 -12.21
CA MET A 143 7.48 -15.84 -11.31
C MET A 143 6.74 -16.43 -10.12
N LYS A 144 5.72 -15.75 -9.59
CA LYS A 144 4.86 -16.27 -8.53
C LYS A 144 4.08 -17.49 -9.00
N ASP A 145 3.46 -17.42 -10.18
CA ASP A 145 2.71 -18.53 -10.77
C ASP A 145 3.59 -19.75 -11.06
N ALA A 146 4.84 -19.50 -11.47
CA ALA A 146 5.86 -20.55 -11.69
C ALA A 146 6.53 -21.06 -10.40
N GLY A 147 6.19 -20.54 -9.22
CA GLY A 147 6.81 -20.94 -7.95
C GLY A 147 8.29 -20.51 -7.79
N THR A 148 8.79 -19.60 -8.64
CA THR A 148 10.21 -19.16 -8.64
C THR A 148 10.42 -17.78 -8.01
N MET A 149 9.35 -17.15 -7.54
CA MET A 149 9.42 -15.85 -6.87
C MET A 149 10.05 -15.96 -5.48
N ASN A 150 10.98 -15.06 -5.15
CA ASN A 150 11.52 -14.95 -3.82
C ASN A 150 11.28 -13.56 -3.18
N PHE A 151 11.44 -13.46 -1.86
CA PHE A 151 11.10 -12.26 -1.09
C PHE A 151 11.99 -11.04 -1.42
N HIS A 152 13.21 -11.24 -1.91
CA HIS A 152 14.10 -10.13 -2.33
C HIS A 152 13.52 -9.41 -3.55
N GLN A 153 13.02 -10.18 -4.52
CA GLN A 153 12.39 -9.63 -5.74
C GLN A 153 11.10 -8.87 -5.40
N VAL A 154 10.30 -9.39 -4.48
CA VAL A 154 9.10 -8.73 -3.96
C VAL A 154 9.45 -7.41 -3.27
N SER A 155 10.46 -7.42 -2.41
CA SER A 155 10.92 -6.23 -1.68
C SER A 155 11.47 -5.16 -2.62
N MET A 156 12.22 -5.57 -3.65
CA MET A 156 12.73 -4.68 -4.70
C MET A 156 11.59 -4.02 -5.48
N ALA A 157 10.60 -4.80 -5.93
CA ALA A 157 9.45 -4.29 -6.67
C ALA A 157 8.61 -3.34 -5.82
N LYS A 158 8.33 -3.69 -4.56
CA LYS A 158 7.60 -2.81 -3.62
C LYS A 158 8.32 -1.49 -3.42
N ARG A 159 9.63 -1.50 -3.13
CA ARG A 159 10.43 -0.29 -2.95
C ARG A 159 10.40 0.61 -4.18
N ASN A 160 10.66 0.01 -5.37
CA ASN A 160 10.69 0.75 -6.64
C ASN A 160 9.33 1.39 -6.94
N ASN A 161 8.26 0.61 -6.86
CA ASN A 161 6.94 1.09 -7.29
C ASN A 161 6.33 2.09 -6.30
N CYS A 162 6.61 1.99 -5.00
CA CYS A 162 6.21 3.02 -4.04
C CYS A 162 6.92 4.35 -4.33
N ALA A 163 8.24 4.33 -4.55
CA ALA A 163 9.00 5.53 -4.90
C ALA A 163 8.49 6.15 -6.21
N MET A 164 8.29 5.33 -7.25
CA MET A 164 7.74 5.77 -8.54
C MET A 164 6.36 6.41 -8.38
N ALA A 165 5.43 5.76 -7.67
CA ALA A 165 4.07 6.26 -7.50
C ALA A 165 4.02 7.58 -6.71
N ARG A 166 4.86 7.73 -5.67
CA ARG A 166 5.00 8.98 -4.91
C ARG A 166 5.47 10.13 -5.80
N ASP A 167 6.53 9.92 -6.59
CA ASP A 167 7.08 10.95 -7.47
C ASP A 167 6.06 11.36 -8.54
N ILE A 168 5.31 10.39 -9.09
CA ILE A 168 4.25 10.65 -10.06
C ILE A 168 3.08 11.41 -9.43
N ALA A 169 2.65 11.03 -8.23
CA ALA A 169 1.58 11.75 -7.53
C ALA A 169 1.98 13.21 -7.22
N LYS A 170 3.24 13.42 -6.82
CA LYS A 170 3.79 14.77 -6.63
C LYS A 170 3.79 15.58 -7.93
N THR A 171 4.28 15.00 -9.02
CA THR A 171 4.32 15.65 -10.33
C THR A 171 2.92 15.96 -10.86
N ALA A 172 1.96 15.04 -10.69
CA ALA A 172 0.56 15.25 -11.05
C ALA A 172 -0.05 16.40 -10.25
N ARG A 173 0.15 16.44 -8.93
CA ARG A 173 -0.29 17.55 -8.08
C ARG A 173 0.31 18.89 -8.54
N GLU A 174 1.59 18.92 -8.94
CA GLU A 174 2.23 20.13 -9.46
C GLU A 174 1.59 20.61 -10.77
N ILE A 175 1.27 19.71 -11.71
CA ILE A 175 0.60 20.03 -12.98
C ILE A 175 -0.78 20.66 -12.74
N LEU A 176 -1.49 20.20 -11.72
CA LEU A 176 -2.80 20.73 -11.32
C LEU A 176 -2.72 22.14 -10.68
N GLY A 177 -1.53 22.62 -10.30
CA GLY A 177 -1.34 23.91 -9.65
C GLY A 177 -2.09 23.99 -8.32
N ALA A 178 -2.82 25.09 -8.08
CA ALA A 178 -3.62 25.28 -6.87
C ALA A 178 -4.74 24.22 -6.72
N ASN A 179 -5.33 23.74 -7.82
CA ASN A 179 -6.31 22.66 -7.79
C ASN A 179 -5.74 21.34 -7.27
N GLY A 180 -4.43 21.15 -7.37
CA GLY A 180 -3.74 19.95 -6.89
C GLY A 180 -3.74 19.74 -5.38
N VAL A 181 -4.24 20.69 -4.58
CA VAL A 181 -4.38 20.55 -3.11
C VAL A 181 -5.85 20.42 -2.68
N THR A 182 -6.79 20.33 -3.63
CA THR A 182 -8.22 20.16 -3.33
C THR A 182 -8.61 18.68 -3.40
N LEU A 183 -9.71 18.33 -2.73
CA LEU A 183 -10.25 16.96 -2.75
C LEU A 183 -10.95 16.59 -4.07
N ASP A 184 -11.15 17.56 -4.99
CA ASP A 184 -11.77 17.34 -6.30
C ASP A 184 -10.87 16.50 -7.22
N TYR A 185 -9.56 16.44 -6.93
CA TYR A 185 -8.58 15.71 -7.71
C TYR A 185 -7.85 14.66 -6.87
N SER A 186 -7.73 13.45 -7.43
CA SER A 186 -7.14 12.30 -6.72
C SER A 186 -5.65 12.40 -6.36
N PRO A 187 -4.77 13.12 -7.09
CA PRO A 187 -3.33 13.07 -6.83
C PRO A 187 -2.90 13.43 -5.41
N ILE A 188 -3.52 14.43 -4.77
CA ILE A 188 -3.17 14.79 -3.39
C ILE A 188 -3.54 13.69 -2.39
N ARG A 189 -4.68 13.02 -2.59
CA ARG A 189 -5.09 11.88 -1.78
C ARG A 189 -4.11 10.71 -1.93
N HIS A 190 -3.73 10.40 -3.18
CA HIS A 190 -2.72 9.37 -3.44
C HIS A 190 -1.38 9.72 -2.83
N LEU A 191 -0.93 10.97 -2.96
CA LEU A 191 0.31 11.42 -2.36
C LEU A 191 0.31 11.22 -0.84
N ALA A 192 -0.75 11.66 -0.15
CA ALA A 192 -0.89 11.45 1.29
C ALA A 192 -0.92 9.95 1.69
N ASN A 193 -1.50 9.09 0.84
CA ASN A 193 -1.62 7.65 1.12
C ASN A 193 -0.32 6.87 0.87
N ILE A 194 0.58 7.40 0.03
CA ILE A 194 1.84 6.73 -0.34
C ILE A 194 2.98 7.08 0.62
N GLU A 195 2.96 8.27 1.24
CA GLU A 195 3.92 8.68 2.27
C GLU A 195 3.77 7.85 3.56
#